data_69e625d4879d6c02574f9a5c25c13336
#
_entry.id   69e625d4879d6c02574f9a5c25c13336
#
_cell.length_a   1.000
_cell.length_b   1.000
_cell.length_c   1.000
_cell.angle_alpha   90.00
_cell.angle_beta   90.00
_cell.angle_gamma   90.00
#
_symmetry.space_group_name_H-M   'P 1'
#
loop_
_entity.id
_entity.type
_entity.pdbx_description
1 polymer ?
#
loop_
_entity_poly.entity_id
_entity_poly.type
_entity_poly.pdbx_seq_one_letter_code
_entity_poly.pdbx_strand_id
1 'polypeptide(L)'
;MSGKPAARLSDPTACPIPFHLINPIAVGSPDVLFDGLPAARQGDPSACGGAMVANVIPNVLINGKPAVVVGSVGSHGNVVLGGSGTVTIGTSHSPATFESCLMPTTGSFSQCIVIEDQDGNPLHGIPYKVRTPSGIWIDGFTDADGKSQVVIGNPGESIDFLTAVQGAVTS
;
A
#
# COMPACT_ATOMS: atom_id res chain seq x y z
N MET A 1 -4.97 -11.27 -6.27
CA MET A 1 -4.15 -10.13 -6.76
C MET A 1 -3.08 -10.71 -7.67
N SER A 2 -3.03 -10.33 -8.93
CA SER A 2 -1.99 -10.82 -9.87
C SER A 2 -1.00 -9.70 -10.15
N GLY A 3 -0.16 -9.39 -9.14
CA GLY A 3 1.03 -8.57 -9.36
C GLY A 3 2.12 -9.40 -10.05
N LYS A 4 2.96 -8.75 -10.84
CA LYS A 4 4.17 -9.35 -11.42
C LYS A 4 5.40 -8.81 -10.70
N PRO A 5 6.48 -9.59 -10.56
CA PRO A 5 7.72 -9.10 -9.99
C PRO A 5 8.21 -7.83 -10.70
N ALA A 6 8.56 -6.82 -9.93
CA ALA A 6 9.10 -5.57 -10.45
C ALA A 6 10.49 -5.79 -11.03
N ALA A 7 10.77 -5.24 -12.21
CA ALA A 7 12.09 -5.36 -12.84
C ALA A 7 13.05 -4.27 -12.35
N ARG A 8 14.34 -4.62 -12.34
CA ARG A 8 15.42 -3.78 -11.78
C ARG A 8 16.63 -3.79 -12.72
N LEU A 9 17.53 -2.87 -12.48
CA LEU A 9 18.88 -2.92 -13.05
C LEU A 9 19.48 -4.33 -12.81
N SER A 10 20.14 -4.88 -13.80
CA SER A 10 20.77 -6.21 -13.82
C SER A 10 19.82 -7.40 -13.93
N ASP A 11 18.50 -7.21 -13.88
CA ASP A 11 17.56 -8.30 -14.11
C ASP A 11 17.66 -8.80 -15.57
N PRO A 12 17.56 -10.12 -15.81
CA PRO A 12 17.81 -10.71 -17.11
C PRO A 12 16.67 -10.44 -18.11
N THR A 13 17.04 -10.21 -19.36
CA THR A 13 16.15 -10.16 -20.53
C THR A 13 16.60 -11.16 -21.58
N ALA A 14 15.67 -11.86 -22.24
CA ALA A 14 15.96 -12.71 -23.41
C ALA A 14 15.67 -11.92 -24.68
N CYS A 15 16.68 -11.76 -25.52
CA CYS A 15 16.56 -11.04 -26.80
C CYS A 15 16.57 -12.04 -27.97
N PRO A 16 15.57 -11.97 -28.88
CA PRO A 16 15.48 -12.90 -30.02
C PRO A 16 16.44 -12.56 -31.16
N ILE A 17 17.07 -11.37 -31.15
CA ILE A 17 18.01 -10.99 -32.19
C ILE A 17 19.28 -11.90 -32.09
N PRO A 18 19.78 -12.43 -33.20
CA PRO A 18 20.98 -13.26 -33.21
C PRO A 18 22.14 -12.56 -32.47
N PHE A 19 22.84 -13.35 -31.63
CA PHE A 19 23.98 -12.94 -30.79
C PHE A 19 23.66 -12.00 -29.62
N HIS A 20 22.42 -11.56 -29.45
CA HIS A 20 22.04 -10.75 -28.28
C HIS A 20 21.81 -11.59 -27.02
N LEU A 21 21.34 -12.85 -27.18
CA LEU A 21 21.18 -13.81 -26.10
C LEU A 21 20.42 -13.30 -24.87
N ILE A 22 20.72 -13.84 -23.70
CA ILE A 22 20.27 -13.34 -22.43
C ILE A 22 21.22 -12.21 -21.99
N ASN A 23 20.67 -11.04 -21.71
CA ASN A 23 21.44 -9.87 -21.32
C ASN A 23 20.66 -9.05 -20.27
N PRO A 24 21.35 -8.31 -19.39
CA PRO A 24 20.70 -7.60 -18.30
C PRO A 24 20.07 -6.29 -18.75
N ILE A 25 19.10 -5.80 -17.95
CA ILE A 25 18.67 -4.42 -17.96
C ILE A 25 19.87 -3.54 -17.55
N ALA A 26 20.22 -2.56 -18.36
CA ALA A 26 21.45 -1.78 -18.21
C ALA A 26 21.26 -0.44 -17.51
N VAL A 27 20.03 0.08 -17.44
CA VAL A 27 19.69 1.37 -16.83
C VAL A 27 18.42 1.23 -16.00
N GLY A 28 18.33 2.01 -14.91
CA GLY A 28 17.17 2.10 -14.06
C GLY A 28 17.00 3.50 -13.45
N SER A 29 16.08 3.62 -12.50
CA SER A 29 15.84 4.87 -11.77
C SER A 29 17.08 5.29 -10.98
N PRO A 30 17.41 6.59 -10.92
CA PRO A 30 18.54 7.08 -10.11
C PRO A 30 18.25 7.09 -8.60
N ASP A 31 16.98 7.08 -8.20
CA ASP A 31 16.54 7.36 -6.83
C ASP A 31 15.45 6.40 -6.29
N VAL A 32 14.85 5.59 -7.17
CA VAL A 32 13.88 4.56 -6.76
C VAL A 32 14.53 3.19 -6.85
N LEU A 33 14.56 2.47 -5.72
CA LEU A 33 15.20 1.16 -5.62
C LEU A 33 14.17 0.09 -5.23
N PHE A 34 14.30 -1.09 -5.82
CA PHE A 34 13.63 -2.32 -5.41
C PHE A 34 14.69 -3.34 -4.97
N ASP A 35 14.61 -3.80 -3.72
CA ASP A 35 15.62 -4.67 -3.09
C ASP A 35 17.06 -4.10 -3.24
N GLY A 36 17.22 -2.79 -3.13
CA GLY A 36 18.51 -2.13 -3.25
C GLY A 36 19.03 -1.92 -4.68
N LEU A 37 18.31 -2.34 -5.71
CA LEU A 37 18.68 -2.16 -7.13
C LEU A 37 17.78 -1.11 -7.79
N PRO A 38 18.32 -0.26 -8.69
CA PRO A 38 17.56 0.72 -9.45
C PRO A 38 16.36 0.12 -10.17
N ALA A 39 15.18 0.70 -9.95
CA ALA A 39 13.93 0.25 -10.56
C ALA A 39 13.95 0.49 -12.08
N ALA A 40 13.55 -0.51 -12.86
CA ALA A 40 13.47 -0.40 -14.32
C ALA A 40 12.17 0.28 -14.76
N ARG A 41 12.27 1.16 -15.76
CA ARG A 41 11.19 2.00 -16.26
C ARG A 41 11.04 1.87 -17.78
N GLN A 42 9.89 2.24 -18.28
CA GLN A 42 9.70 2.37 -19.72
C GLN A 42 10.77 3.31 -20.33
N GLY A 43 11.39 2.87 -21.40
CA GLY A 43 12.49 3.55 -22.09
C GLY A 43 13.88 3.20 -21.57
N ASP A 44 14.02 2.52 -20.43
CA ASP A 44 15.32 2.06 -19.95
C ASP A 44 15.81 0.90 -20.83
N PRO A 45 17.07 0.91 -21.34
CA PRO A 45 17.59 -0.09 -22.23
C PRO A 45 18.12 -1.32 -21.49
N SER A 46 18.09 -2.46 -22.17
CA SER A 46 18.91 -3.62 -21.83
C SER A 46 20.31 -3.50 -22.46
N ALA A 47 21.26 -4.32 -22.04
CA ALA A 47 22.66 -4.26 -22.50
C ALA A 47 22.81 -4.43 -24.02
N CYS A 48 21.84 -5.09 -24.68
CA CYS A 48 21.81 -5.19 -26.14
C CYS A 48 21.19 -3.97 -26.85
N GLY A 49 20.80 -2.92 -26.11
CA GLY A 49 20.22 -1.70 -26.66
C GLY A 49 18.70 -1.71 -26.82
N GLY A 50 18.02 -2.83 -26.58
CA GLY A 50 16.56 -2.94 -26.64
C GLY A 50 15.90 -2.18 -25.48
N ALA A 51 15.27 -1.03 -25.75
CA ALA A 51 14.58 -0.24 -24.73
C ALA A 51 13.20 -0.82 -24.38
N MET A 52 12.81 -0.81 -23.10
CA MET A 52 11.51 -1.31 -22.62
C MET A 52 10.37 -0.47 -23.16
N VAL A 53 9.44 -1.05 -23.93
CA VAL A 53 8.39 -0.28 -24.65
C VAL A 53 6.98 -0.83 -24.46
N ALA A 54 6.80 -2.10 -24.13
CA ALA A 54 5.49 -2.73 -24.05
C ALA A 54 5.33 -3.63 -22.82
N ASN A 55 4.07 -3.97 -22.50
CA ASN A 55 3.68 -4.78 -21.33
C ASN A 55 4.21 -4.20 -19.99
N VAL A 56 4.37 -2.88 -19.94
CA VAL A 56 4.69 -2.12 -18.72
C VAL A 56 3.43 -1.83 -17.92
N ILE A 57 3.58 -1.39 -16.68
CA ILE A 57 2.45 -1.06 -15.80
C ILE A 57 2.17 0.45 -15.87
N PRO A 58 1.16 0.90 -16.62
CA PRO A 58 0.97 2.31 -16.96
C PRO A 58 0.47 3.17 -15.79
N ASN A 59 -0.16 2.58 -14.79
CA ASN A 59 -0.70 3.27 -13.62
C ASN A 59 0.28 3.32 -12.43
N VAL A 60 1.48 2.74 -12.57
CA VAL A 60 2.56 2.86 -11.59
C VAL A 60 3.73 3.58 -12.26
N LEU A 61 3.98 4.80 -11.83
CA LEU A 61 5.00 5.65 -12.43
C LEU A 61 6.23 5.77 -11.51
N ILE A 62 7.40 5.57 -12.09
CA ILE A 62 8.69 5.77 -11.46
C ILE A 62 9.39 6.91 -12.19
N ASN A 63 9.59 8.05 -11.52
CA ASN A 63 10.05 9.30 -12.14
C ASN A 63 9.25 9.69 -13.40
N GLY A 64 7.92 9.55 -13.35
CA GLY A 64 7.03 9.88 -14.46
C GLY A 64 6.98 8.86 -15.60
N LYS A 65 7.69 7.73 -15.51
CA LYS A 65 7.71 6.65 -16.51
C LYS A 65 7.06 5.39 -15.98
N PRO A 66 6.25 4.66 -16.79
CA PRO A 66 5.65 3.39 -16.39
C PRO A 66 6.66 2.37 -15.87
N ALA A 67 6.27 1.64 -14.83
CA ALA A 67 7.11 0.60 -14.24
C ALA A 67 7.24 -0.63 -15.15
N VAL A 68 8.43 -1.19 -15.20
CA VAL A 68 8.75 -2.44 -15.89
C VAL A 68 8.63 -3.62 -14.93
N VAL A 69 8.10 -4.72 -15.41
CA VAL A 69 7.86 -5.96 -14.65
C VAL A 69 8.30 -7.19 -15.45
N VAL A 70 8.36 -8.34 -14.83
CA VAL A 70 8.58 -9.62 -15.54
C VAL A 70 7.52 -9.79 -16.64
N GLY A 71 7.98 -10.10 -17.86
CA GLY A 71 7.17 -10.21 -19.07
C GLY A 71 6.97 -8.88 -19.81
N SER A 72 7.57 -7.76 -19.36
CA SER A 72 7.67 -6.55 -20.20
C SER A 72 8.56 -6.80 -21.41
N VAL A 73 8.27 -6.10 -22.50
CA VAL A 73 8.90 -6.32 -23.81
C VAL A 73 9.66 -5.07 -24.25
N GLY A 74 10.85 -5.25 -24.73
CA GLY A 74 11.69 -4.20 -25.30
C GLY A 74 11.53 -4.05 -26.81
N SER A 75 12.12 -2.98 -27.38
CA SER A 75 12.07 -2.65 -28.81
C SER A 75 12.72 -3.69 -29.73
N HIS A 76 13.57 -4.54 -29.21
CA HIS A 76 14.18 -5.69 -29.93
C HIS A 76 13.33 -6.96 -29.85
N GLY A 77 12.12 -6.91 -29.23
CA GLY A 77 11.36 -8.11 -28.88
C GLY A 77 11.93 -8.84 -27.66
N ASN A 78 12.92 -8.25 -26.99
CA ASN A 78 13.50 -8.82 -25.76
C ASN A 78 12.49 -8.78 -24.62
N VAL A 79 12.43 -9.87 -23.85
CA VAL A 79 11.45 -10.06 -22.78
C VAL A 79 12.17 -10.12 -21.44
N VAL A 80 11.65 -9.42 -20.43
CA VAL A 80 12.15 -9.47 -19.05
C VAL A 80 11.82 -10.83 -18.43
N LEU A 81 12.82 -11.56 -17.99
CA LEU A 81 12.70 -12.93 -17.44
C LEU A 81 12.69 -12.96 -15.92
N GLY A 82 13.33 -12.00 -15.26
CA GLY A 82 13.50 -11.95 -13.81
C GLY A 82 13.16 -10.59 -13.23
N GLY A 83 12.94 -10.55 -11.93
CA GLY A 83 12.60 -9.35 -11.20
C GLY A 83 12.76 -9.53 -9.69
N SER A 84 12.29 -8.54 -8.92
CA SER A 84 12.29 -8.54 -7.47
C SER A 84 11.60 -9.78 -6.88
N GLY A 85 12.19 -10.33 -5.83
CA GLY A 85 11.58 -11.40 -5.05
C GLY A 85 10.55 -10.91 -4.03
N THR A 86 10.56 -9.61 -3.70
CA THR A 86 9.73 -9.03 -2.64
C THR A 86 8.76 -7.97 -3.14
N VAL A 87 9.08 -7.28 -4.25
CA VAL A 87 8.25 -6.22 -4.82
C VAL A 87 7.46 -6.72 -6.01
N THR A 88 6.13 -6.70 -5.90
CA THR A 88 5.22 -7.02 -7.00
C THR A 88 4.40 -5.82 -7.41
N ILE A 89 4.23 -5.58 -8.70
CA ILE A 89 3.47 -4.48 -9.27
C ILE A 89 2.35 -5.03 -10.14
N GLY A 90 1.12 -4.53 -9.95
CA GLY A 90 -0.05 -4.94 -10.71
C GLY A 90 -0.85 -3.76 -11.24
N THR A 91 -1.69 -4.01 -12.24
CA THR A 91 -2.58 -3.00 -12.84
C THR A 91 -3.91 -2.87 -12.10
N SER A 92 -4.30 -3.88 -11.33
CA SER A 92 -5.51 -3.88 -10.53
C SER A 92 -5.16 -3.86 -9.05
N HIS A 93 -5.71 -2.92 -8.31
CA HIS A 93 -5.78 -2.98 -6.86
C HIS A 93 -7.26 -3.07 -6.48
N SER A 94 -7.56 -3.89 -5.50
CA SER A 94 -8.80 -3.75 -4.74
C SER A 94 -8.44 -2.77 -3.63
N PRO A 95 -8.94 -1.52 -3.65
CA PRO A 95 -8.75 -0.68 -2.48
C PRO A 95 -9.34 -1.43 -1.30
N ALA A 96 -8.61 -1.52 -0.20
CA ALA A 96 -9.24 -1.80 1.08
C ALA A 96 -10.43 -0.84 1.17
N THR A 97 -11.59 -1.35 1.56
CA THR A 97 -12.73 -0.49 1.85
C THR A 97 -12.23 0.59 2.78
N PHE A 98 -12.06 1.80 2.23
CA PHE A 98 -11.84 2.97 3.05
C PHE A 98 -13.16 3.18 3.77
N GLU A 99 -13.29 2.67 4.96
CA GLU A 99 -14.29 3.15 5.89
C GLU A 99 -13.88 4.58 6.22
N SER A 100 -14.46 5.47 5.47
CA SER A 100 -14.41 6.89 5.76
C SER A 100 -14.92 7.06 7.20
N CYS A 101 -14.01 7.30 8.14
CA CYS A 101 -14.36 8.18 9.23
C CYS A 101 -14.76 9.47 8.52
N LEU A 102 -16.06 9.68 8.34
CA LEU A 102 -16.61 10.88 7.71
C LEU A 102 -15.93 12.07 8.37
N MET A 103 -15.01 12.71 7.65
CA MET A 103 -14.50 14.01 8.08
C MET A 103 -15.69 14.95 8.05
N PRO A 104 -16.21 15.39 9.19
CA PRO A 104 -17.30 16.33 9.19
C PRO A 104 -16.81 17.64 8.57
N THR A 105 -17.49 18.06 7.54
CA THR A 105 -17.33 19.38 6.95
C THR A 105 -17.62 20.45 8.01
N THR A 106 -16.63 21.32 8.25
CA THR A 106 -16.70 22.49 9.12
C THR A 106 -16.80 22.23 10.63
N GLY A 107 -15.62 22.10 11.26
CA GLY A 107 -15.47 22.37 12.70
C GLY A 107 -15.89 21.29 13.69
N SER A 108 -16.39 20.16 13.24
CA SER A 108 -16.67 19.00 14.09
C SER A 108 -15.56 17.95 13.98
N PHE A 109 -15.36 17.16 15.04
CA PHE A 109 -14.46 16.01 15.02
C PHE A 109 -15.27 14.71 15.11
N SER A 110 -14.73 13.62 14.57
CA SER A 110 -15.26 12.28 14.75
C SER A 110 -14.18 11.40 15.38
N GLN A 111 -14.54 10.68 16.44
CA GLN A 111 -13.64 9.76 17.12
C GLN A 111 -14.28 8.38 17.24
N CYS A 112 -13.48 7.35 16.99
CA CYS A 112 -13.74 6.00 17.44
C CYS A 112 -12.55 5.55 18.30
N ILE A 113 -12.77 4.68 19.26
CA ILE A 113 -11.73 4.15 20.12
C ILE A 113 -11.43 2.74 19.66
N VAL A 114 -10.16 2.39 19.60
CA VAL A 114 -9.70 1.03 19.32
C VAL A 114 -9.19 0.43 20.63
N ILE A 115 -9.67 -0.75 20.98
CA ILE A 115 -9.22 -1.51 22.16
C ILE A 115 -8.38 -2.67 21.66
N GLU A 116 -7.13 -2.70 22.11
CA GLU A 116 -6.14 -3.72 21.75
C GLU A 116 -5.56 -4.35 23.01
N ASP A 117 -5.03 -5.57 22.88
CA ASP A 117 -4.23 -6.20 23.93
C ASP A 117 -2.81 -5.61 23.98
N GLN A 118 -1.97 -6.12 24.91
CA GLN A 118 -0.58 -5.67 25.08
C GLN A 118 0.31 -5.96 23.86
N ASP A 119 -0.11 -6.86 22.99
CA ASP A 119 0.60 -7.28 21.78
C ASP A 119 0.09 -6.54 20.53
N GLY A 120 -0.89 -5.62 20.69
CA GLY A 120 -1.46 -4.82 19.60
C GLY A 120 -2.53 -5.56 18.80
N ASN A 121 -3.11 -6.65 19.32
CA ASN A 121 -4.21 -7.33 18.64
C ASN A 121 -5.55 -6.70 19.06
N PRO A 122 -6.46 -6.44 18.09
CA PRO A 122 -7.75 -5.85 18.39
C PRO A 122 -8.63 -6.80 19.23
N LEU A 123 -9.27 -6.25 20.26
CA LEU A 123 -10.14 -6.99 21.15
C LEU A 123 -11.60 -6.81 20.72
N HIS A 124 -12.18 -7.85 20.15
CA HIS A 124 -13.58 -7.93 19.75
C HIS A 124 -14.52 -8.20 20.94
N GLY A 125 -15.71 -7.59 20.90
CA GLY A 125 -16.77 -7.87 21.86
C GLY A 125 -16.54 -7.29 23.26
N ILE A 126 -15.65 -6.31 23.40
CA ILE A 126 -15.42 -5.62 24.67
C ILE A 126 -16.53 -4.61 24.90
N PRO A 127 -17.28 -4.68 26.02
CA PRO A 127 -18.29 -3.71 26.33
C PRO A 127 -17.69 -2.34 26.64
N TYR A 128 -18.26 -1.31 26.07
CA TYR A 128 -17.88 0.06 26.34
C TYR A 128 -19.10 0.97 26.56
N LYS A 129 -18.87 2.10 27.24
CA LYS A 129 -19.77 3.23 27.32
C LYS A 129 -19.05 4.49 26.89
N VAL A 130 -19.64 5.26 26.00
CA VAL A 130 -19.10 6.54 25.57
C VAL A 130 -20.12 7.63 25.85
N ARG A 131 -19.65 8.73 26.43
CA ARG A 131 -20.47 9.91 26.67
C ARG A 131 -20.24 10.90 25.53
N THR A 132 -21.32 11.21 24.83
CA THR A 132 -21.26 12.24 23.79
C THR A 132 -21.05 13.62 24.39
N PRO A 133 -20.57 14.61 23.63
CA PRO A 133 -20.48 15.99 24.09
C PRO A 133 -21.82 16.57 24.56
N SER A 134 -22.94 16.12 24.00
CA SER A 134 -24.30 16.46 24.46
C SER A 134 -24.71 15.78 25.76
N GLY A 135 -23.83 14.97 26.37
CA GLY A 135 -24.07 14.32 27.66
C GLY A 135 -24.83 12.97 27.58
N ILE A 136 -25.12 12.50 26.38
CA ILE A 136 -25.82 11.20 26.16
C ILE A 136 -24.82 10.06 26.27
N TRP A 137 -25.19 9.01 27.04
CA TRP A 137 -24.40 7.77 27.10
C TRP A 137 -24.82 6.82 25.98
N ILE A 138 -23.83 6.29 25.25
CA ILE A 138 -24.00 5.26 24.24
C ILE A 138 -23.28 4.01 24.73
N ASP A 139 -24.00 2.90 24.80
CA ASP A 139 -23.48 1.59 25.17
C ASP A 139 -23.24 0.76 23.91
N GLY A 140 -22.16 -0.02 23.87
CA GLY A 140 -21.85 -0.88 22.74
C GLY A 140 -20.80 -1.94 23.07
N PHE A 141 -20.45 -2.70 22.03
CA PHE A 141 -19.38 -3.68 22.05
C PHE A 141 -18.45 -3.38 20.87
N THR A 142 -17.13 -3.57 21.07
CA THR A 142 -16.17 -3.41 19.99
C THR A 142 -16.43 -4.42 18.86
N ASP A 143 -16.21 -3.98 17.63
CA ASP A 143 -16.32 -4.81 16.42
C ASP A 143 -15.13 -5.78 16.26
N ALA A 144 -15.05 -6.47 15.11
CA ALA A 144 -13.97 -7.41 14.80
C ALA A 144 -12.58 -6.76 14.75
N ASP A 145 -12.51 -5.45 14.53
CA ASP A 145 -11.28 -4.65 14.51
C ASP A 145 -11.02 -3.96 15.86
N GLY A 146 -11.72 -4.34 16.92
CA GLY A 146 -11.59 -3.74 18.25
C GLY A 146 -12.15 -2.32 18.36
N LYS A 147 -12.91 -1.82 17.36
CA LYS A 147 -13.38 -0.43 17.27
C LYS A 147 -14.73 -0.23 17.95
N SER A 148 -14.87 0.92 18.60
CA SER A 148 -16.16 1.42 19.08
C SER A 148 -16.96 2.07 17.94
N GLN A 149 -18.25 2.35 18.19
CA GLN A 149 -19.04 3.24 17.35
C GLN A 149 -18.39 4.63 17.25
N VAL A 150 -18.50 5.27 16.09
CA VAL A 150 -18.01 6.64 15.88
C VAL A 150 -18.89 7.64 16.62
N VAL A 151 -18.27 8.53 17.39
CA VAL A 151 -18.93 9.64 18.07
C VAL A 151 -18.48 10.94 17.42
N ILE A 152 -19.44 11.82 17.15
CA ILE A 152 -19.22 13.12 16.53
C ILE A 152 -19.34 14.21 17.60
N GLY A 153 -18.41 15.16 17.63
CA GLY A 153 -18.40 16.31 18.51
C GLY A 153 -17.91 17.58 17.81
N ASN A 154 -18.02 18.72 18.49
CA ASN A 154 -17.51 20.00 18.01
C ASN A 154 -16.11 20.29 18.59
N PRO A 155 -15.29 21.16 17.96
CA PRO A 155 -13.98 21.52 18.47
C PRO A 155 -14.08 22.08 19.91
N GLY A 156 -13.22 21.53 20.79
CA GLY A 156 -13.19 21.91 22.20
C GLY A 156 -14.13 21.12 23.12
N GLU A 157 -14.95 20.23 22.58
CA GLU A 157 -15.75 19.29 23.38
C GLU A 157 -14.93 18.04 23.71
N SER A 158 -15.18 17.42 24.87
CA SER A 158 -14.58 16.18 25.30
C SER A 158 -15.54 15.01 25.18
N ILE A 159 -15.00 13.84 24.90
CA ILE A 159 -15.71 12.56 24.91
C ILE A 159 -15.16 11.73 26.06
N ASP A 160 -16.02 11.30 26.98
CA ASP A 160 -15.64 10.39 28.05
C ASP A 160 -15.85 8.95 27.60
N PHE A 161 -14.86 8.10 27.81
CA PHE A 161 -14.92 6.68 27.47
C PHE A 161 -14.71 5.82 28.70
N LEU A 162 -15.57 4.83 28.89
CA LEU A 162 -15.48 3.83 29.93
C LEU A 162 -15.49 2.43 29.33
N THR A 163 -14.56 1.59 29.74
CA THR A 163 -14.52 0.17 29.36
C THR A 163 -14.47 -0.70 30.62
N ALA A 164 -15.01 -1.92 30.51
CA ALA A 164 -14.99 -2.90 31.60
C ALA A 164 -13.66 -3.69 31.68
N VAL A 165 -12.66 -3.38 30.85
CA VAL A 165 -11.36 -4.03 30.93
C VAL A 165 -10.63 -3.53 32.19
N GLN A 166 -10.53 -4.37 33.21
CA GLN A 166 -9.71 -4.09 34.39
C GLN A 166 -8.24 -4.20 33.99
N GLY A 167 -7.55 -3.07 33.97
CA GLY A 167 -6.09 -3.03 33.90
C GLY A 167 -5.53 -2.34 32.67
N ALA A 168 -5.16 -1.12 32.89
CA ALA A 168 -4.34 -0.19 32.10
C ALA A 168 -5.11 1.04 31.55
N VAL A 169 -5.37 1.97 32.45
CA VAL A 169 -5.42 3.38 32.07
C VAL A 169 -3.98 3.90 32.20
N THR A 170 -3.31 4.13 31.10
CA THR A 170 -2.17 5.03 31.06
C THR A 170 -2.63 6.33 30.39
N SER A 171 -2.63 7.36 31.20
CA SER A 171 -2.81 8.78 30.85
C SER A 171 -1.81 9.26 29.80
#